data_58195e30f9df12ac573e11a4e3a7a7a7
#
_entry.id   58195e30f9df12ac573e11a4e3a7a7a7
#
_cell.length_a   1.000
_cell.length_b   1.000
_cell.length_c   1.000
_cell.angle_alpha   90.00
_cell.angle_beta   90.00
_cell.angle_gamma   90.00
#
_symmetry.space_group_name_H-M   'P 1'
#
loop_
_entity.id
_entity.type
_entity.pdbx_description
1 polymer ?
#
loop_
_entity_poly.entity_id
_entity_poly.type
_entity_poly.pdbx_seq_one_letter_code
_entity_poly.pdbx_strand_id
1 'polypeptide(L)'
;MWQVSARSLCRTSSRTWQSRLSWPGPAPAASRSPGTAPAQGLCSMAPSIRLSPAARSLFDEPLAIAVQGLGPRQQVTLRTSLRDETGELFQASARYQAGDDGELDLARCPALPGGSFSGLEPMGLLWALQPQKPFWRLVKRDVQSPFLLQLEVFEGHGERPGQLLAQAQHERAFLRDGVRRVPVREGRIRATLFLPPGEDTFPGIIDIDGLGGGLFEPRASLLANHGFATLALAYYQFEDLPQEPKELHLEYFEEAVNYMLQHPQVKGPGVGLLGFSKGGEVSLAMAAFLKNIVAVASLNAPVAATCIPFSYKDKIIPTLTLHEHKAKATNSKFLDYSDVLDDPFQTPGNQSLIPLEKAESQFLFLVGQDDRVVKSEYYATEVCKVLQAQGKGNFQILSYPGTGHCIDPPFFPLYCIGSHPVFHKRAVLGGELWAYSKAQVHAWSQIQAFFTNHLIVN
;
A
#
# COMPACT_ATOMS: atom_id res chain seq x y z
N MET A 1 25.13 9.85 42.28
CA MET A 1 23.76 10.39 42.56
C MET A 1 23.45 11.43 41.50
N TRP A 2 22.72 11.05 40.49
CA TRP A 2 21.82 11.85 39.66
C TRP A 2 21.11 10.87 38.75
N GLN A 3 19.96 10.40 39.24
CA GLN A 3 18.96 9.75 38.38
C GLN A 3 18.32 10.87 37.56
N VAL A 4 18.57 10.91 36.27
CA VAL A 4 17.75 11.65 35.30
C VAL A 4 16.80 10.67 34.67
N SER A 5 15.53 10.84 35.05
CA SER A 5 14.36 10.13 34.58
C SER A 5 14.23 10.24 33.04
N ALA A 6 14.42 9.15 32.34
CA ALA A 6 14.10 9.00 30.93
C ALA A 6 12.56 8.80 30.75
N ARG A 7 11.78 9.83 31.08
CA ARG A 7 10.34 9.87 30.81
C ARG A 7 10.01 11.13 30.05
N SER A 8 10.27 11.15 28.74
CA SER A 8 9.60 12.07 27.81
C SER A 8 10.02 11.95 26.36
N LEU A 9 10.24 10.78 25.78
CA LEU A 9 10.55 10.67 24.34
C LEU A 9 9.84 9.53 23.62
N CYS A 10 8.91 8.86 24.25
CA CYS A 10 8.05 7.91 23.55
C CYS A 10 6.60 8.28 23.85
N ARG A 11 6.08 9.33 23.22
CA ARG A 11 4.63 9.41 23.02
C ARG A 11 4.29 8.39 21.93
N THR A 12 4.31 7.13 22.30
CA THR A 12 3.42 6.17 21.69
C THR A 12 2.02 6.69 21.97
N SER A 13 1.42 7.35 20.99
CA SER A 13 0.01 7.59 21.03
C SER A 13 -0.67 6.22 20.86
N SER A 14 -0.83 5.50 21.95
CA SER A 14 -1.89 4.50 22.08
C SER A 14 -3.24 5.22 22.08
N ARG A 15 -3.50 5.99 21.05
CA ARG A 15 -4.85 6.36 20.66
C ARG A 15 -5.44 5.11 20.05
N THR A 16 -6.31 4.47 20.79
CA THR A 16 -7.31 3.57 20.23
C THR A 16 -7.75 4.14 18.90
N TRP A 17 -7.53 3.35 17.83
CA TRP A 17 -7.88 3.67 16.45
C TRP A 17 -9.40 3.73 16.29
N GLN A 18 -10.03 4.72 16.90
CA GLN A 18 -11.37 5.18 16.59
C GLN A 18 -11.22 6.48 15.79
N SER A 19 -10.55 6.41 14.66
CA SER A 19 -10.61 7.49 13.69
C SER A 19 -11.99 7.50 13.09
N ARG A 20 -12.74 8.53 13.44
CA ARG A 20 -13.97 8.90 12.75
C ARG A 20 -13.63 9.21 11.29
N LEU A 21 -13.74 8.20 10.42
CA LEU A 21 -14.01 8.48 9.02
C LEU A 21 -15.43 9.06 9.00
N SER A 22 -15.52 10.39 9.03
CA SER A 22 -16.79 11.09 8.84
C SER A 22 -17.18 10.95 7.37
N TRP A 23 -18.07 10.02 7.11
CA TRP A 23 -18.81 9.97 5.87
C TRP A 23 -19.72 11.20 5.80
N PRO A 24 -19.88 11.87 4.66
CA PRO A 24 -20.91 12.88 4.51
C PRO A 24 -22.26 12.21 4.68
N GLY A 25 -22.95 12.50 5.77
CA GLY A 25 -24.30 12.02 6.04
C GLY A 25 -25.30 12.64 5.07
N PRO A 26 -26.36 11.92 4.70
CA PRO A 26 -27.45 12.50 3.92
C PRO A 26 -28.18 13.58 4.73
N ALA A 27 -28.62 14.62 4.04
CA ALA A 27 -29.40 15.74 4.59
C ALA A 27 -30.68 15.25 5.32
N PRO A 28 -31.15 15.97 6.35
CA PRO A 28 -32.31 15.54 7.15
C PRO A 28 -33.60 15.61 6.32
N ALA A 29 -34.34 14.48 6.30
CA ALA A 29 -35.64 14.40 5.72
C ALA A 29 -36.68 15.14 6.57
N ALA A 30 -37.49 15.97 5.93
CA ALA A 30 -38.59 16.69 6.53
C ALA A 30 -39.66 15.73 7.10
N SER A 31 -40.08 15.95 8.33
CA SER A 31 -41.17 15.24 9.02
C SER A 31 -42.51 15.50 8.34
N ARG A 32 -43.16 14.45 7.86
CA ARG A 32 -44.61 14.44 7.51
C ARG A 32 -45.36 13.51 8.43
N SER A 33 -46.45 14.00 8.96
CA SER A 33 -47.41 13.31 9.84
C SER A 33 -48.03 12.08 9.21
N PRO A 34 -48.47 11.07 10.00
CA PRO A 34 -49.04 9.83 9.47
C PRO A 34 -50.46 10.00 9.00
N GLY A 35 -50.65 9.95 7.68
CA GLY A 35 -51.96 9.68 7.10
C GLY A 35 -52.10 8.16 6.88
N THR A 36 -53.10 7.55 7.46
CA THR A 36 -53.50 6.14 7.22
C THR A 36 -53.91 5.96 5.76
N ALA A 37 -53.05 5.32 4.98
CA ALA A 37 -53.36 4.84 3.64
C ALA A 37 -53.47 3.30 3.66
N PRO A 38 -54.34 2.69 2.84
CA PRO A 38 -54.57 1.24 2.83
C PRO A 38 -53.32 0.50 2.33
N ALA A 39 -53.11 -0.70 2.89
CA ALA A 39 -52.04 -1.59 2.50
C ALA A 39 -52.06 -1.86 0.99
N GLN A 40 -51.30 -1.10 0.23
CA GLN A 40 -50.98 -1.45 -1.15
C GLN A 40 -49.98 -2.62 -1.11
N GLY A 41 -50.33 -3.71 -1.78
CA GLY A 41 -49.47 -4.87 -1.91
C GLY A 41 -48.05 -4.43 -2.33
N LEU A 42 -47.06 -4.71 -1.50
CA LEU A 42 -45.66 -4.57 -1.82
C LEU A 42 -45.39 -5.38 -3.08
N CYS A 43 -45.30 -4.69 -4.21
CA CYS A 43 -44.65 -5.26 -5.38
C CYS A 43 -43.20 -5.58 -4.94
N SER A 44 -42.92 -6.85 -4.64
CA SER A 44 -41.56 -7.26 -4.24
C SER A 44 -40.67 -7.01 -5.44
N MET A 45 -39.88 -5.93 -5.36
CA MET A 45 -38.82 -5.70 -6.35
C MET A 45 -37.82 -6.84 -6.24
N ALA A 46 -37.41 -7.39 -7.39
CA ALA A 46 -36.37 -8.42 -7.40
C ALA A 46 -35.09 -7.89 -6.71
N PRO A 47 -34.40 -8.73 -5.94
CA PRO A 47 -33.16 -8.33 -5.27
C PRO A 47 -32.14 -7.73 -6.26
N SER A 48 -31.52 -6.62 -5.87
CA SER A 48 -30.54 -5.92 -6.71
C SER A 48 -29.42 -5.35 -5.87
N ILE A 49 -28.19 -5.27 -6.45
CA ILE A 49 -27.01 -4.66 -5.82
C ILE A 49 -26.91 -3.22 -6.32
N ARG A 50 -26.77 -2.29 -5.39
CA ARG A 50 -26.47 -0.90 -5.68
C ARG A 50 -25.03 -0.59 -5.29
N LEU A 51 -24.28 -0.03 -6.22
CA LEU A 51 -22.89 0.37 -6.05
C LEU A 51 -22.76 1.90 -6.17
N SER A 52 -21.91 2.51 -5.35
CA SER A 52 -21.59 3.94 -5.48
C SER A 52 -20.09 4.15 -5.30
N PRO A 53 -19.40 4.64 -6.36
CA PRO A 53 -19.89 4.91 -7.72
C PRO A 53 -20.37 3.65 -8.44
N ALA A 54 -21.27 3.81 -9.41
CA ALA A 54 -22.03 2.66 -9.96
C ALA A 54 -21.18 1.72 -10.83
N ALA A 55 -20.38 2.25 -11.75
CA ALA A 55 -19.71 1.44 -12.76
C ALA A 55 -18.21 1.28 -12.53
N ARG A 56 -17.53 2.34 -12.05
CA ARG A 56 -16.08 2.40 -11.98
C ARG A 56 -15.62 3.28 -10.82
N SER A 57 -14.55 2.88 -10.13
CA SER A 57 -13.80 3.69 -9.17
C SER A 57 -12.31 3.34 -9.25
N LEU A 58 -11.46 4.16 -8.63
CA LEU A 58 -10.05 3.79 -8.47
C LEU A 58 -9.91 2.60 -7.51
N PHE A 59 -8.81 1.87 -7.65
CA PHE A 59 -8.53 0.70 -6.81
C PHE A 59 -8.34 1.09 -5.33
N ASP A 60 -7.80 2.26 -5.06
CA ASP A 60 -7.55 2.81 -3.72
C ASP A 60 -8.74 3.61 -3.14
N GLU A 61 -9.84 3.73 -3.89
CA GLU A 61 -11.05 4.42 -3.44
C GLU A 61 -12.05 3.46 -2.78
N PRO A 62 -12.80 3.94 -1.78
CA PRO A 62 -13.89 3.17 -1.20
C PRO A 62 -15.03 2.95 -2.22
N LEU A 63 -15.71 1.81 -2.07
CA LEU A 63 -16.90 1.45 -2.84
C LEU A 63 -18.06 1.19 -1.86
N ALA A 64 -19.11 2.00 -1.95
CA ALA A 64 -20.32 1.73 -1.18
C ALA A 64 -21.14 0.62 -1.84
N ILE A 65 -21.52 -0.38 -1.06
CA ILE A 65 -22.27 -1.57 -1.50
C ILE A 65 -23.54 -1.67 -0.68
N ALA A 66 -24.70 -1.72 -1.36
CA ALA A 66 -25.98 -1.98 -0.74
C ALA A 66 -26.79 -2.99 -1.56
N VAL A 67 -27.65 -3.78 -0.91
CA VAL A 67 -28.57 -4.71 -1.55
C VAL A 67 -29.98 -4.30 -1.18
N GLN A 68 -30.88 -4.27 -2.16
CA GLN A 68 -32.28 -3.88 -2.00
C GLN A 68 -33.19 -5.00 -2.51
N GLY A 69 -34.45 -5.01 -2.06
CA GLY A 69 -35.44 -5.98 -2.49
C GLY A 69 -35.34 -7.36 -1.85
N LEU A 70 -34.59 -7.48 -0.75
CA LEU A 70 -34.54 -8.66 0.08
C LEU A 70 -35.82 -8.78 0.94
N GLY A 71 -36.10 -9.97 1.44
CA GLY A 71 -37.14 -10.14 2.47
C GLY A 71 -36.69 -9.52 3.82
N PRO A 72 -37.63 -9.12 4.69
CA PRO A 72 -37.34 -8.67 6.03
C PRO A 72 -36.49 -9.71 6.78
N ARG A 73 -35.35 -9.28 7.35
CA ARG A 73 -34.38 -10.13 8.07
C ARG A 73 -33.87 -11.33 7.27
N GLN A 74 -33.96 -11.28 5.94
CA GLN A 74 -33.43 -12.35 5.11
C GLN A 74 -31.94 -12.54 5.32
N GLN A 75 -31.52 -13.78 5.51
CA GLN A 75 -30.11 -14.16 5.59
C GLN A 75 -29.55 -14.31 4.18
N VAL A 76 -28.42 -13.67 3.92
CA VAL A 76 -27.72 -13.69 2.64
C VAL A 76 -26.22 -13.81 2.82
N THR A 77 -25.57 -14.40 1.83
CA THR A 77 -24.11 -14.42 1.70
C THR A 77 -23.71 -13.59 0.49
N LEU A 78 -22.93 -12.55 0.72
CA LEU A 78 -22.31 -11.77 -0.35
C LEU A 78 -20.96 -12.38 -0.70
N ARG A 79 -20.66 -12.49 -1.98
CA ARG A 79 -19.37 -12.93 -2.49
C ARG A 79 -18.83 -11.91 -3.47
N THR A 80 -17.53 -11.62 -3.35
CA THR A 80 -16.77 -10.88 -4.36
C THR A 80 -15.72 -11.78 -4.98
N SER A 81 -15.45 -11.56 -6.25
CA SER A 81 -14.35 -12.21 -6.94
C SER A 81 -13.76 -11.30 -8.01
N LEU A 82 -12.46 -11.47 -8.26
CA LEU A 82 -11.78 -10.91 -9.41
C LEU A 82 -10.71 -11.89 -9.90
N ARG A 83 -10.32 -11.75 -11.16
CA ARG A 83 -9.16 -12.46 -11.70
C ARG A 83 -8.03 -11.47 -11.92
N ASP A 84 -6.84 -11.87 -11.53
CA ASP A 84 -5.65 -11.12 -11.87
C ASP A 84 -5.24 -11.34 -13.34
N GLU A 85 -4.19 -10.65 -13.78
CA GLU A 85 -3.71 -10.72 -15.17
C GLU A 85 -3.11 -12.07 -15.56
N THR A 86 -2.83 -12.94 -14.60
CA THR A 86 -2.41 -14.33 -14.83
C THR A 86 -3.58 -15.32 -14.89
N GLY A 87 -4.81 -14.82 -14.63
CA GLY A 87 -6.02 -15.62 -14.56
C GLY A 87 -6.29 -16.20 -13.18
N GLU A 88 -5.45 -15.93 -12.16
CA GLU A 88 -5.69 -16.41 -10.80
C GLU A 88 -6.94 -15.75 -10.20
N LEU A 89 -7.79 -16.58 -9.60
CA LEU A 89 -9.04 -16.15 -8.99
C LEU A 89 -8.82 -15.78 -7.53
N PHE A 90 -9.21 -14.55 -7.20
CA PHE A 90 -9.29 -14.04 -5.84
C PHE A 90 -10.74 -13.94 -5.42
N GLN A 91 -11.08 -14.42 -4.22
CA GLN A 91 -12.44 -14.41 -3.70
C GLN A 91 -12.50 -14.02 -2.23
N ALA A 92 -13.60 -13.35 -1.85
CA ALA A 92 -14.01 -13.13 -0.47
C ALA A 92 -15.50 -13.34 -0.33
N SER A 93 -15.96 -13.75 0.85
CA SER A 93 -17.38 -13.86 1.15
C SER A 93 -17.68 -13.39 2.57
N ALA A 94 -18.88 -12.87 2.78
CA ALA A 94 -19.36 -12.49 4.10
C ALA A 94 -20.85 -12.75 4.25
N ARG A 95 -21.27 -13.08 5.47
CA ARG A 95 -22.65 -13.38 5.83
C ARG A 95 -23.31 -12.16 6.41
N TYR A 96 -24.54 -11.90 5.98
CA TYR A 96 -25.31 -10.74 6.43
C TYR A 96 -26.77 -11.12 6.69
N GLN A 97 -27.43 -10.25 7.44
CA GLN A 97 -28.88 -10.27 7.60
C GLN A 97 -29.44 -8.92 7.20
N ALA A 98 -30.42 -8.92 6.30
CA ALA A 98 -31.12 -7.71 5.88
C ALA A 98 -31.85 -7.03 7.05
N GLY A 99 -32.12 -5.75 6.91
CA GLY A 99 -32.97 -5.00 7.82
C GLY A 99 -34.44 -5.44 7.77
N ASP A 100 -35.25 -4.88 8.67
CA ASP A 100 -36.71 -5.12 8.66
C ASP A 100 -37.41 -4.57 7.40
N ASP A 101 -36.75 -3.64 6.71
CA ASP A 101 -37.17 -3.04 5.42
C ASP A 101 -36.69 -3.84 4.19
N GLY A 102 -35.95 -4.93 4.40
CA GLY A 102 -35.37 -5.72 3.30
C GLY A 102 -34.18 -5.06 2.62
N GLU A 103 -33.57 -4.05 3.24
CA GLU A 103 -32.34 -3.42 2.77
C GLU A 103 -31.12 -3.94 3.53
N LEU A 104 -29.98 -3.95 2.86
CA LEU A 104 -28.66 -4.28 3.43
C LEU A 104 -27.66 -3.26 2.94
N ASP A 105 -27.24 -2.34 3.82
CA ASP A 105 -26.18 -1.37 3.58
C ASP A 105 -24.92 -1.79 4.33
N LEU A 106 -23.84 -2.13 3.61
CA LEU A 106 -22.59 -2.59 4.22
C LEU A 106 -21.88 -1.53 5.06
N ALA A 107 -22.22 -0.26 4.89
CA ALA A 107 -21.70 0.81 5.74
C ALA A 107 -22.35 0.83 7.15
N ARG A 108 -23.49 0.14 7.33
CA ARG A 108 -24.26 0.12 8.57
C ARG A 108 -24.49 -1.29 9.13
N CYS A 109 -24.50 -2.29 8.26
CA CYS A 109 -24.79 -3.67 8.64
C CYS A 109 -23.48 -4.44 8.84
N PRO A 110 -23.19 -4.93 10.06
CA PRO A 110 -22.01 -5.73 10.30
C PRO A 110 -22.11 -7.10 9.63
N ALA A 111 -20.99 -7.60 9.11
CA ALA A 111 -20.88 -8.97 8.66
C ALA A 111 -20.92 -9.93 9.87
N LEU A 112 -21.68 -11.02 9.72
CA LEU A 112 -21.81 -12.09 10.72
C LEU A 112 -20.59 -13.04 10.66
N PRO A 113 -20.29 -13.77 11.74
CA PRO A 113 -19.22 -14.77 11.74
C PRO A 113 -19.42 -15.88 10.68
N GLY A 114 -18.32 -16.43 10.18
CA GLY A 114 -18.31 -17.57 9.27
C GLY A 114 -18.11 -17.22 7.79
N GLY A 115 -17.72 -15.98 7.48
CA GLY A 115 -17.18 -15.55 6.19
C GLY A 115 -15.68 -15.26 6.25
N SER A 116 -15.16 -14.55 5.26
CA SER A 116 -13.75 -14.11 5.18
C SER A 116 -13.40 -13.06 6.26
N PHE A 117 -14.40 -12.39 6.80
CA PHE A 117 -14.28 -11.40 7.88
C PHE A 117 -15.61 -11.30 8.65
N SER A 118 -15.62 -10.55 9.75
CA SER A 118 -16.82 -10.23 10.53
C SER A 118 -16.75 -8.81 11.09
N GLY A 119 -17.90 -8.29 11.56
CA GLY A 119 -17.99 -6.93 12.10
C GLY A 119 -18.34 -5.88 11.06
N LEU A 120 -18.30 -4.61 11.45
CA LEU A 120 -18.63 -3.49 10.57
C LEU A 120 -17.42 -3.13 9.70
N GLU A 121 -17.36 -3.73 8.53
CA GLU A 121 -16.26 -3.60 7.58
C GLU A 121 -16.81 -3.33 6.17
N PRO A 122 -17.14 -2.07 5.82
CA PRO A 122 -17.74 -1.74 4.53
C PRO A 122 -16.93 -2.19 3.31
N MET A 123 -15.59 -2.18 3.43
CA MET A 123 -14.67 -2.62 2.37
C MET A 123 -14.16 -4.05 2.57
N GLY A 124 -14.72 -4.80 3.51
CA GLY A 124 -14.27 -6.15 3.86
C GLY A 124 -14.26 -7.11 2.67
N LEU A 125 -15.27 -7.03 1.81
CA LEU A 125 -15.36 -7.84 0.60
C LEU A 125 -14.24 -7.57 -0.44
N LEU A 126 -13.50 -6.46 -0.32
CA LEU A 126 -12.37 -6.15 -1.18
C LEU A 126 -11.04 -6.53 -0.52
N TRP A 127 -10.77 -6.00 0.67
CA TRP A 127 -9.49 -6.26 1.32
C TRP A 127 -9.33 -7.71 1.82
N ALA A 128 -10.45 -8.45 2.02
CA ALA A 128 -10.40 -9.86 2.41
C ALA A 128 -10.32 -10.84 1.23
N LEU A 129 -10.16 -10.35 0.00
CA LEU A 129 -9.93 -11.20 -1.16
C LEU A 129 -8.70 -12.10 -0.95
N GLN A 130 -8.85 -13.39 -1.21
CA GLN A 130 -7.77 -14.37 -1.11
C GLN A 130 -7.68 -15.18 -2.41
N PRO A 131 -6.45 -15.51 -2.85
CA PRO A 131 -6.25 -16.32 -4.05
C PRO A 131 -6.67 -17.77 -3.81
N GLN A 132 -7.18 -18.44 -4.85
CA GLN A 132 -7.41 -19.88 -4.79
C GLN A 132 -6.09 -20.66 -4.69
N LYS A 133 -5.08 -20.21 -5.43
CA LYS A 133 -3.74 -20.77 -5.34
C LYS A 133 -3.03 -20.20 -4.12
N PRO A 134 -2.67 -21.02 -3.13
CA PRO A 134 -2.07 -20.52 -1.89
C PRO A 134 -0.83 -19.65 -2.15
N PHE A 135 -0.73 -18.55 -1.40
CA PHE A 135 0.42 -17.63 -1.41
C PHE A 135 0.67 -16.95 -2.76
N TRP A 136 -0.37 -16.75 -3.55
CA TRP A 136 -0.29 -16.01 -4.79
C TRP A 136 -0.43 -14.51 -4.52
N ARG A 137 0.48 -13.69 -5.06
CA ARG A 137 0.36 -12.23 -5.03
C ARG A 137 -0.55 -11.77 -6.15
N LEU A 138 -1.43 -10.82 -5.88
CA LEU A 138 -2.24 -10.18 -6.93
C LEU A 138 -1.32 -9.50 -7.96
N VAL A 139 -1.40 -9.94 -9.21
CA VAL A 139 -0.57 -9.41 -10.31
C VAL A 139 -1.32 -8.32 -11.04
N LYS A 140 -0.71 -7.12 -11.08
CA LYS A 140 -1.14 -5.97 -11.87
C LYS A 140 0.06 -5.35 -12.58
N ARG A 141 0.13 -5.56 -13.91
CA ARG A 141 1.19 -5.04 -14.77
C ARG A 141 0.66 -3.96 -15.72
N ASP A 142 -0.51 -4.17 -16.29
CA ASP A 142 -1.17 -3.20 -17.16
C ASP A 142 -2.16 -2.34 -16.36
N VAL A 143 -1.70 -1.18 -15.91
CA VAL A 143 -2.53 -0.22 -15.16
C VAL A 143 -3.57 0.51 -16.02
N GLN A 144 -3.52 0.37 -17.33
CA GLN A 144 -4.51 0.97 -18.26
C GLN A 144 -5.82 0.17 -18.29
N SER A 145 -5.75 -1.12 -17.99
CA SER A 145 -6.92 -2.00 -17.90
C SER A 145 -7.39 -2.11 -16.43
N PRO A 146 -8.67 -1.93 -16.11
CA PRO A 146 -9.18 -2.12 -14.75
C PRO A 146 -9.24 -3.61 -14.37
N PHE A 147 -9.28 -3.90 -13.08
CA PHE A 147 -9.80 -5.18 -12.62
C PHE A 147 -11.33 -5.17 -12.70
N LEU A 148 -11.91 -6.27 -13.12
CA LEU A 148 -13.36 -6.47 -13.09
C LEU A 148 -13.74 -7.22 -11.81
N LEU A 149 -14.35 -6.51 -10.88
CA LEU A 149 -14.88 -7.06 -9.64
C LEU A 149 -16.29 -7.60 -9.89
N GLN A 150 -16.50 -8.89 -9.63
CA GLN A 150 -17.80 -9.52 -9.65
C GLN A 150 -18.36 -9.54 -8.23
N LEU A 151 -19.60 -9.08 -8.05
CA LEU A 151 -20.34 -9.14 -6.80
C LEU A 151 -21.57 -10.01 -6.99
N GLU A 152 -21.84 -10.88 -6.02
CA GLU A 152 -22.96 -11.84 -6.05
C GLU A 152 -23.60 -11.90 -4.67
N VAL A 153 -24.93 -12.04 -4.65
CA VAL A 153 -25.75 -12.23 -3.43
C VAL A 153 -26.42 -13.58 -3.52
N PHE A 154 -26.16 -14.43 -2.55
CA PHE A 154 -26.74 -15.77 -2.43
C PHE A 154 -27.68 -15.84 -1.24
N GLU A 155 -28.74 -16.65 -1.38
CA GLU A 155 -29.66 -16.93 -0.28
C GLU A 155 -28.99 -17.77 0.82
N GLY A 156 -29.21 -17.35 2.07
CA GLY A 156 -28.80 -18.10 3.27
C GLY A 156 -27.32 -18.05 3.59
N HIS A 157 -26.93 -18.84 4.59
CA HIS A 157 -25.58 -18.93 5.15
C HIS A 157 -24.99 -20.34 5.06
N GLY A 158 -25.46 -21.16 4.13
CA GLY A 158 -25.01 -22.54 3.94
C GLY A 158 -23.53 -22.64 3.55
N GLU A 159 -22.91 -23.82 3.74
CA GLU A 159 -21.57 -24.11 3.29
C GLU A 159 -21.45 -24.06 1.76
N ARG A 160 -22.52 -24.46 1.08
CA ARG A 160 -22.66 -24.31 -0.38
C ARG A 160 -23.46 -23.06 -0.69
N PRO A 161 -23.11 -22.32 -1.74
CA PRO A 161 -23.91 -21.18 -2.17
C PRO A 161 -25.37 -21.59 -2.39
N GLY A 162 -26.31 -20.84 -1.80
CA GLY A 162 -27.74 -21.00 -2.05
C GLY A 162 -28.11 -20.47 -3.44
N GLN A 163 -29.38 -20.14 -3.63
CA GLN A 163 -29.85 -19.52 -4.87
C GLN A 163 -29.18 -18.16 -5.08
N LEU A 164 -28.71 -17.88 -6.29
CA LEU A 164 -28.23 -16.56 -6.68
C LEU A 164 -29.43 -15.60 -6.77
N LEU A 165 -29.42 -14.57 -5.93
CA LEU A 165 -30.51 -13.57 -5.84
C LEU A 165 -30.20 -12.32 -6.67
N ALA A 166 -28.97 -11.87 -6.70
CA ALA A 166 -28.51 -10.70 -7.46
C ALA A 166 -27.05 -10.80 -7.80
N GLN A 167 -26.65 -10.11 -8.88
CA GLN A 167 -25.24 -9.97 -9.27
C GLN A 167 -24.97 -8.58 -9.85
N ALA A 168 -23.74 -8.08 -9.72
CA ALA A 168 -23.28 -6.85 -10.31
C ALA A 168 -21.79 -6.95 -10.66
N GLN A 169 -21.35 -6.09 -11.57
CA GLN A 169 -19.93 -5.93 -11.91
C GLN A 169 -19.50 -4.49 -11.63
N HIS A 170 -18.24 -4.32 -11.26
CA HIS A 170 -17.64 -3.01 -11.02
C HIS A 170 -16.19 -2.99 -11.47
N GLU A 171 -15.80 -1.94 -12.17
CA GLU A 171 -14.41 -1.75 -12.59
C GLU A 171 -13.59 -1.08 -11.47
N ARG A 172 -12.47 -1.72 -11.10
CA ARG A 172 -11.46 -1.16 -10.18
C ARG A 172 -10.26 -0.72 -11.00
N ALA A 173 -10.19 0.58 -11.26
CA ALA A 173 -9.23 1.20 -12.15
C ALA A 173 -7.99 1.71 -11.42
N PHE A 174 -6.91 1.92 -12.16
CA PHE A 174 -5.67 2.53 -11.67
C PHE A 174 -5.46 3.94 -12.22
N LEU A 175 -6.18 4.31 -13.26
CA LEU A 175 -6.11 5.61 -13.92
C LEU A 175 -7.52 6.18 -14.07
N ARG A 176 -7.68 7.46 -13.69
CA ARG A 176 -8.84 8.27 -14.07
C ARG A 176 -8.68 8.75 -15.51
N ASP A 177 -9.80 9.16 -16.09
CA ASP A 177 -9.80 9.80 -17.40
C ASP A 177 -8.92 11.06 -17.38
N GLY A 178 -8.10 11.21 -18.42
CA GLY A 178 -7.18 12.34 -18.56
C GLY A 178 -5.81 12.16 -17.90
N VAL A 179 -5.60 11.18 -17.02
CA VAL A 179 -4.25 10.84 -16.53
C VAL A 179 -3.45 10.25 -17.69
N ARG A 180 -2.27 10.79 -17.93
CA ARG A 180 -1.39 10.36 -19.03
C ARG A 180 -0.31 9.41 -18.51
N ARG A 181 -0.16 8.28 -19.19
CA ARG A 181 0.93 7.31 -19.00
C ARG A 181 1.96 7.50 -20.11
N VAL A 182 3.16 7.94 -19.77
CA VAL A 182 4.24 8.27 -20.70
C VAL A 182 5.43 7.35 -20.44
N PRO A 183 5.73 6.38 -21.31
CA PRO A 183 6.97 5.61 -21.23
C PRO A 183 8.20 6.51 -21.36
N VAL A 184 9.17 6.36 -20.47
CA VAL A 184 10.40 7.15 -20.45
C VAL A 184 11.59 6.25 -20.79
N ARG A 185 12.30 6.62 -21.86
CA ARG A 185 13.48 5.93 -22.41
C ARG A 185 14.57 6.95 -22.73
N GLU A 186 14.74 7.93 -21.85
CA GLU A 186 15.74 8.99 -22.00
C GLU A 186 17.06 8.55 -21.33
N GLY A 187 18.16 8.67 -22.04
CA GLY A 187 19.44 8.17 -21.56
C GLY A 187 19.37 6.70 -21.13
N ARG A 188 19.85 6.44 -19.93
CA ARG A 188 19.77 5.10 -19.32
C ARG A 188 18.43 4.82 -18.63
N ILE A 189 17.57 5.83 -18.44
CA ILE A 189 16.32 5.71 -17.68
C ILE A 189 15.36 4.73 -18.37
N ARG A 190 14.83 3.80 -17.58
CA ARG A 190 13.74 2.89 -17.95
C ARG A 190 12.62 3.05 -16.94
N ALA A 191 11.59 3.78 -17.34
CA ALA A 191 10.54 4.23 -16.43
C ALA A 191 9.21 4.46 -17.15
N THR A 192 8.18 4.72 -16.38
CA THR A 192 6.93 5.32 -16.85
C THR A 192 6.59 6.54 -15.99
N LEU A 193 6.35 7.66 -16.64
CA LEU A 193 5.85 8.88 -16.00
C LEU A 193 4.32 8.92 -16.10
N PHE A 194 3.67 9.08 -14.96
CA PHE A 194 2.23 9.34 -14.87
C PHE A 194 2.01 10.81 -14.55
N LEU A 195 1.22 11.47 -15.38
CA LEU A 195 0.90 12.90 -15.23
C LEU A 195 -0.59 13.04 -14.93
N PRO A 196 -0.97 13.83 -13.91
CA PRO A 196 -2.36 14.20 -13.69
C PRO A 196 -3.00 14.84 -14.91
N PRO A 197 -4.34 14.90 -15.01
CA PRO A 197 -5.02 15.55 -16.12
C PRO A 197 -4.77 17.05 -16.14
N GLY A 198 -4.72 17.62 -17.35
CA GLY A 198 -4.48 19.06 -17.60
C GLY A 198 -3.05 19.37 -18.02
N GLU A 199 -2.81 20.67 -18.23
CA GLU A 199 -1.52 21.23 -18.67
C GLU A 199 -0.78 21.94 -17.52
N ASP A 200 -1.27 21.84 -16.29
CA ASP A 200 -0.66 22.43 -15.11
C ASP A 200 0.67 21.76 -14.75
N THR A 201 1.36 22.32 -13.78
CA THR A 201 2.57 21.74 -13.21
C THR A 201 2.24 21.04 -11.89
N PHE A 202 2.85 19.90 -11.64
CA PHE A 202 2.56 19.01 -10.52
C PHE A 202 3.81 18.74 -9.70
N PRO A 203 3.70 18.50 -8.39
CA PRO A 203 4.82 18.03 -7.58
C PRO A 203 5.29 16.65 -8.06
N GLY A 204 6.62 16.49 -8.18
CA GLY A 204 7.25 15.30 -8.73
C GLY A 204 7.61 14.26 -7.68
N ILE A 205 7.24 13.00 -7.91
CA ILE A 205 7.61 11.85 -7.08
C ILE A 205 8.29 10.79 -7.97
N ILE A 206 9.36 10.16 -7.47
CA ILE A 206 9.94 8.96 -8.06
C ILE A 206 9.55 7.78 -7.17
N ASP A 207 8.86 6.78 -7.73
CA ASP A 207 8.43 5.55 -7.06
C ASP A 207 9.38 4.40 -7.42
N ILE A 208 9.99 3.76 -6.41
CA ILE A 208 11.00 2.71 -6.55
C ILE A 208 10.54 1.47 -5.79
N ASP A 209 10.36 0.36 -6.50
CA ASP A 209 9.94 -0.91 -5.90
C ASP A 209 11.12 -1.71 -5.30
N GLY A 210 10.81 -2.82 -4.60
CA GLY A 210 11.78 -3.64 -3.90
C GLY A 210 12.62 -4.56 -4.79
N LEU A 211 13.19 -5.61 -4.19
CA LEU A 211 14.04 -6.61 -4.86
C LEU A 211 13.28 -7.51 -5.86
N GLY A 212 12.02 -7.24 -6.16
CA GLY A 212 11.28 -7.98 -7.19
C GLY A 212 11.76 -7.72 -8.61
N GLY A 213 12.46 -6.62 -8.85
CA GLY A 213 12.89 -6.17 -10.17
C GLY A 213 11.74 -5.80 -11.11
N GLY A 214 12.08 -5.37 -12.32
CA GLY A 214 11.09 -4.97 -13.31
C GLY A 214 10.52 -3.57 -13.09
N LEU A 215 9.48 -3.25 -13.82
CA LEU A 215 8.75 -1.98 -13.71
C LEU A 215 7.45 -2.20 -12.94
N PHE A 216 7.27 -1.51 -11.82
CA PHE A 216 6.08 -1.59 -10.99
C PHE A 216 5.29 -0.27 -11.05
N GLU A 217 4.16 -0.26 -11.74
CA GLU A 217 3.38 0.94 -12.03
C GLU A 217 2.19 1.23 -11.08
N PRO A 218 1.62 0.28 -10.31
CA PRO A 218 0.37 0.49 -9.58
C PRO A 218 0.39 1.66 -8.59
N ARG A 219 1.45 1.83 -7.79
CA ARG A 219 1.53 2.95 -6.83
C ARG A 219 1.65 4.29 -7.54
N ALA A 220 2.53 4.38 -8.54
CA ALA A 220 2.75 5.60 -9.31
C ALA A 220 1.49 6.05 -10.06
N SER A 221 0.78 5.10 -10.69
CA SER A 221 -0.48 5.39 -11.40
C SER A 221 -1.56 5.90 -10.46
N LEU A 222 -1.70 5.32 -9.27
CA LEU A 222 -2.66 5.77 -8.27
C LEU A 222 -2.31 7.16 -7.72
N LEU A 223 -1.04 7.45 -7.43
CA LEU A 223 -0.60 8.78 -6.98
C LEU A 223 -0.88 9.88 -8.01
N ALA A 224 -0.79 9.58 -9.30
CA ALA A 224 -1.11 10.56 -10.34
C ALA A 224 -2.58 11.01 -10.29
N ASN A 225 -3.51 10.14 -9.88
CA ASN A 225 -4.91 10.53 -9.68
C ASN A 225 -5.09 11.48 -8.49
N HIS A 226 -4.11 11.58 -7.60
CA HIS A 226 -4.09 12.45 -6.43
C HIS A 226 -3.25 13.73 -6.64
N GLY A 227 -2.90 14.05 -7.89
CA GLY A 227 -2.28 15.33 -8.24
C GLY A 227 -0.74 15.34 -8.22
N PHE A 228 -0.09 14.19 -8.26
CA PHE A 228 1.37 14.08 -8.32
C PHE A 228 1.85 13.61 -9.70
N ALA A 229 2.86 14.28 -10.28
CA ALA A 229 3.60 13.72 -11.41
C ALA A 229 4.51 12.61 -10.88
N THR A 230 4.21 11.35 -11.18
CA THR A 230 4.88 10.22 -10.55
C THR A 230 5.61 9.35 -11.56
N LEU A 231 6.93 9.17 -11.36
CA LEU A 231 7.80 8.34 -12.18
C LEU A 231 7.96 6.96 -11.52
N ALA A 232 7.35 5.92 -12.10
CA ALA A 232 7.66 4.54 -11.77
C ALA A 232 9.01 4.18 -12.39
N LEU A 233 10.04 3.96 -11.56
CA LEU A 233 11.42 3.76 -12.02
C LEU A 233 11.82 2.29 -11.88
N ALA A 234 12.14 1.65 -13.01
CA ALA A 234 12.83 0.36 -13.01
C ALA A 234 14.34 0.58 -12.85
N TYR A 235 15.04 -0.34 -12.19
CA TYR A 235 16.49 -0.23 -12.03
C TYR A 235 17.23 -1.56 -12.28
N TYR A 236 16.51 -2.66 -12.50
CA TYR A 236 17.02 -3.93 -13.03
C TYR A 236 15.86 -4.82 -13.49
N GLN A 237 16.17 -5.90 -14.24
CA GLN A 237 15.20 -6.87 -14.78
C GLN A 237 14.07 -6.24 -15.59
N PHE A 238 14.37 -5.19 -16.30
CA PHE A 238 13.42 -4.53 -17.19
C PHE A 238 14.12 -4.06 -18.47
N GLU A 239 13.60 -4.48 -19.63
CA GLU A 239 14.17 -4.17 -20.96
C GLU A 239 15.68 -4.47 -21.04
N ASP A 240 16.49 -3.47 -21.34
CA ASP A 240 17.95 -3.56 -21.47
C ASP A 240 18.71 -3.30 -20.16
N LEU A 241 18.00 -3.10 -19.04
CA LEU A 241 18.63 -3.01 -17.71
C LEU A 241 19.23 -4.37 -17.29
N PRO A 242 20.27 -4.34 -16.43
CA PRO A 242 20.90 -5.56 -15.93
C PRO A 242 19.91 -6.56 -15.33
N GLN A 243 20.08 -7.85 -15.62
CA GLN A 243 19.27 -8.90 -15.00
C GLN A 243 19.67 -9.15 -13.55
N GLU A 244 20.98 -9.12 -13.26
CA GLU A 244 21.56 -9.32 -11.94
C GLU A 244 22.64 -8.25 -11.72
N PRO A 245 22.25 -7.06 -11.19
CA PRO A 245 23.21 -6.00 -10.95
C PRO A 245 24.16 -6.38 -9.80
N LYS A 246 25.46 -6.25 -10.05
CA LYS A 246 26.49 -6.45 -9.02
C LYS A 246 26.62 -5.26 -8.09
N GLU A 247 26.18 -4.10 -8.54
CA GLU A 247 26.29 -2.81 -7.88
C GLU A 247 25.19 -1.88 -8.39
N LEU A 248 24.65 -1.04 -7.52
CA LEU A 248 23.69 0.01 -7.89
C LEU A 248 24.43 1.35 -7.91
N HIS A 249 24.63 1.89 -9.11
CA HIS A 249 25.24 3.18 -9.35
C HIS A 249 24.23 4.29 -9.13
N LEU A 250 24.42 5.14 -8.12
CA LEU A 250 23.50 6.23 -7.80
C LEU A 250 23.41 7.28 -8.92
N GLU A 251 24.38 7.34 -9.83
CA GLU A 251 24.33 8.15 -11.05
C GLU A 251 23.16 7.79 -11.97
N TYR A 252 22.70 6.54 -11.97
CA TYR A 252 21.49 6.15 -12.69
C TYR A 252 20.23 6.83 -12.10
N PHE A 253 20.14 6.86 -10.77
CA PHE A 253 19.05 7.52 -10.06
C PHE A 253 19.15 9.04 -10.13
N GLU A 254 20.37 9.59 -10.19
CA GLU A 254 20.59 11.02 -10.41
C GLU A 254 20.07 11.46 -11.78
N GLU A 255 20.21 10.64 -12.84
CA GLU A 255 19.59 10.91 -14.14
C GLU A 255 18.06 10.98 -14.01
N ALA A 256 17.42 10.09 -13.25
CA ALA A 256 15.98 10.11 -13.05
C ALA A 256 15.52 11.36 -12.28
N VAL A 257 16.29 11.80 -11.27
CA VAL A 257 16.04 13.07 -10.57
C VAL A 257 16.14 14.26 -11.53
N ASN A 258 17.19 14.30 -12.34
CA ASN A 258 17.39 15.39 -13.30
C ASN A 258 16.31 15.41 -14.38
N TYR A 259 15.87 14.25 -14.86
CA TYR A 259 14.74 14.12 -15.77
C TYR A 259 13.47 14.75 -15.19
N MET A 260 13.12 14.42 -13.94
CA MET A 260 11.95 14.97 -13.28
C MET A 260 12.04 16.48 -13.09
N LEU A 261 13.22 17.01 -12.69
CA LEU A 261 13.43 18.44 -12.50
C LEU A 261 13.38 19.26 -13.80
N GLN A 262 13.73 18.65 -14.93
CA GLN A 262 13.71 19.28 -16.25
C GLN A 262 12.36 19.12 -16.96
N HIS A 263 11.49 18.24 -16.49
CA HIS A 263 10.21 18.00 -17.13
C HIS A 263 9.27 19.22 -16.98
N PRO A 264 8.69 19.75 -18.07
CA PRO A 264 7.93 21.02 -18.07
C PRO A 264 6.70 21.00 -17.16
N GLN A 265 6.11 19.83 -16.90
CA GLN A 265 4.95 19.68 -16.02
C GLN A 265 5.33 19.23 -14.59
N VAL A 266 6.59 19.23 -14.23
CA VAL A 266 7.05 18.97 -12.86
C VAL A 266 7.53 20.26 -12.23
N LYS A 267 6.97 20.60 -11.06
CA LYS A 267 7.32 21.81 -10.31
C LYS A 267 7.39 21.50 -8.82
N GLY A 268 8.28 22.16 -8.12
CA GLY A 268 8.43 22.05 -6.67
C GLY A 268 9.82 22.47 -6.23
N PRO A 269 10.10 22.42 -4.92
CA PRO A 269 11.41 22.72 -4.36
C PRO A 269 12.46 21.64 -4.69
N GLY A 270 12.04 20.54 -5.28
CA GLY A 270 12.78 19.35 -5.66
C GLY A 270 11.84 18.20 -5.89
N VAL A 271 12.32 16.96 -5.77
CA VAL A 271 11.52 15.74 -5.96
C VAL A 271 11.30 14.99 -4.65
N GLY A 272 10.16 14.29 -4.57
CA GLY A 272 9.87 13.29 -3.55
C GLY A 272 10.31 11.89 -3.99
N LEU A 273 10.63 11.03 -3.04
CA LEU A 273 10.93 9.63 -3.26
C LEU A 273 9.95 8.76 -2.46
N LEU A 274 9.33 7.80 -3.12
CA LEU A 274 8.55 6.74 -2.49
C LEU A 274 9.26 5.42 -2.75
N GLY A 275 9.69 4.74 -1.70
CA GLY A 275 10.43 3.51 -1.86
C GLY A 275 9.94 2.39 -0.95
N PHE A 276 9.83 1.17 -1.50
CA PHE A 276 9.47 -0.02 -0.75
C PHE A 276 10.67 -0.97 -0.63
N SER A 277 10.94 -1.48 0.59
CA SER A 277 11.98 -2.48 0.82
C SER A 277 13.34 -2.02 0.25
N LYS A 278 13.95 -2.74 -0.69
CA LYS A 278 15.17 -2.31 -1.41
C LYS A 278 15.00 -0.96 -2.10
N GLY A 279 13.83 -0.66 -2.67
CA GLY A 279 13.55 0.66 -3.25
C GLY A 279 13.53 1.78 -2.22
N GLY A 280 13.09 1.49 -0.98
CA GLY A 280 13.21 2.42 0.13
C GLY A 280 14.66 2.63 0.58
N GLU A 281 15.45 1.57 0.62
CA GLU A 281 16.90 1.64 0.87
C GLU A 281 17.60 2.51 -0.21
N VAL A 282 17.27 2.31 -1.50
CA VAL A 282 17.75 3.15 -2.60
C VAL A 282 17.34 4.60 -2.40
N SER A 283 16.08 4.85 -2.04
CA SER A 283 15.57 6.23 -1.80
C SER A 283 16.32 6.93 -0.65
N LEU A 284 16.65 6.21 0.40
CA LEU A 284 17.47 6.72 1.51
C LEU A 284 18.90 7.02 1.06
N ALA A 285 19.50 6.15 0.24
CA ALA A 285 20.82 6.39 -0.34
C ALA A 285 20.83 7.60 -1.28
N MET A 286 19.82 7.73 -2.14
CA MET A 286 19.64 8.92 -2.98
C MET A 286 19.59 10.19 -2.15
N ALA A 287 18.81 10.22 -1.06
CA ALA A 287 18.71 11.39 -0.18
C ALA A 287 20.05 11.76 0.49
N ALA A 288 20.87 10.76 0.82
CA ALA A 288 22.17 10.98 1.45
C ALA A 288 23.26 11.49 0.49
N PHE A 289 23.17 11.17 -0.80
CA PHE A 289 24.22 11.44 -1.80
C PHE A 289 23.84 12.39 -2.91
N LEU A 290 22.57 12.46 -3.29
CA LEU A 290 22.09 13.29 -4.39
C LEU A 290 21.53 14.61 -3.88
N LYS A 291 21.40 15.57 -4.79
CA LYS A 291 20.79 16.89 -4.51
C LYS A 291 19.32 16.88 -4.93
N ASN A 292 18.58 17.88 -4.45
CA ASN A 292 17.18 18.15 -4.83
C ASN A 292 16.19 17.04 -4.42
N ILE A 293 16.54 16.21 -3.45
CA ILE A 293 15.61 15.28 -2.80
C ILE A 293 15.04 15.99 -1.57
N VAL A 294 13.76 16.33 -1.60
CA VAL A 294 13.10 17.12 -0.55
C VAL A 294 12.40 16.26 0.48
N ALA A 295 11.77 15.16 0.04
CA ALA A 295 10.95 14.32 0.89
C ALA A 295 11.12 12.84 0.51
N VAL A 296 11.27 11.98 1.51
CA VAL A 296 11.42 10.52 1.32
C VAL A 296 10.41 9.78 2.18
N ALA A 297 9.49 9.07 1.56
CA ALA A 297 8.60 8.10 2.22
C ALA A 297 9.17 6.69 2.00
N SER A 298 9.59 6.06 3.08
CA SER A 298 10.26 4.75 3.07
C SER A 298 9.38 3.70 3.74
N LEU A 299 9.00 2.66 2.96
CA LEU A 299 8.15 1.57 3.42
C LEU A 299 9.00 0.33 3.69
N ASN A 300 9.05 -0.10 4.96
CA ASN A 300 9.71 -1.33 5.40
C ASN A 300 11.12 -1.52 4.81
N ALA A 301 11.91 -0.46 4.80
CA ALA A 301 13.23 -0.46 4.20
C ALA A 301 14.36 -0.69 5.21
N PRO A 302 15.46 -1.33 4.78
CA PRO A 302 16.74 -1.23 5.46
C PRO A 302 17.27 0.21 5.45
N VAL A 303 18.09 0.54 6.44
CA VAL A 303 18.82 1.83 6.51
C VAL A 303 20.32 1.67 6.19
N ALA A 304 20.67 0.53 5.67
CA ALA A 304 22.01 0.14 5.26
C ALA A 304 21.95 -0.62 3.94
N ALA A 305 23.07 -0.67 3.20
CA ALA A 305 23.11 -1.43 1.96
C ALA A 305 22.94 -2.92 2.22
N THR A 306 21.96 -3.54 1.54
CA THR A 306 21.65 -4.97 1.63
C THR A 306 21.69 -5.62 0.25
N CYS A 307 22.12 -6.87 0.16
CA CYS A 307 22.13 -7.70 -1.04
C CYS A 307 22.93 -7.14 -2.24
N ILE A 308 22.80 -5.88 -2.58
CA ILE A 308 23.48 -5.22 -3.70
C ILE A 308 24.09 -3.93 -3.16
N PRO A 309 25.43 -3.72 -3.27
CA PRO A 309 26.11 -2.53 -2.78
C PRO A 309 25.73 -1.28 -3.61
N PHE A 310 25.95 -0.10 -3.01
CA PHE A 310 25.81 1.18 -3.71
C PHE A 310 27.16 1.75 -4.06
N SER A 311 27.24 2.42 -5.22
CA SER A 311 28.32 3.35 -5.53
C SER A 311 27.80 4.71 -5.94
N TYR A 312 28.60 5.72 -5.64
CA TYR A 312 28.42 7.08 -6.15
C TYR A 312 29.77 7.74 -6.28
N LYS A 313 30.18 8.02 -7.51
CA LYS A 313 31.52 8.52 -7.85
C LYS A 313 32.60 7.54 -7.33
N ASP A 314 33.46 8.02 -6.44
CA ASP A 314 34.56 7.28 -5.82
C ASP A 314 34.17 6.55 -4.51
N LYS A 315 32.91 6.63 -4.11
CA LYS A 315 32.43 6.04 -2.85
C LYS A 315 31.66 4.77 -3.10
N ILE A 316 31.96 3.75 -2.30
CA ILE A 316 31.23 2.49 -2.26
C ILE A 316 30.68 2.26 -0.85
N ILE A 317 29.42 1.90 -0.75
CA ILE A 317 28.80 1.41 0.49
C ILE A 317 28.64 -0.10 0.32
N PRO A 318 29.42 -0.91 1.03
CA PRO A 318 29.35 -2.37 0.97
C PRO A 318 28.04 -2.85 1.60
N THR A 319 27.60 -4.06 1.22
CA THR A 319 26.41 -4.68 1.82
C THR A 319 26.69 -5.19 3.22
N LEU A 320 25.63 -5.22 4.04
CA LEU A 320 25.62 -5.99 5.28
C LEU A 320 25.91 -7.45 4.96
N THR A 321 26.67 -8.09 5.84
CA THR A 321 26.89 -9.53 5.76
C THR A 321 25.58 -10.27 5.98
N LEU A 322 25.33 -11.26 5.13
CA LEU A 322 24.13 -12.04 5.13
C LEU A 322 24.45 -13.45 5.66
N HIS A 323 23.72 -13.89 6.67
CA HIS A 323 23.89 -15.16 7.36
C HIS A 323 22.68 -16.07 7.15
N GLU A 324 22.61 -16.79 6.04
CA GLU A 324 21.45 -17.64 5.72
C GLU A 324 21.10 -18.64 6.83
N HIS A 325 22.11 -19.15 7.56
CA HIS A 325 21.89 -20.07 8.67
C HIS A 325 21.14 -19.48 9.87
N LYS A 326 21.00 -18.15 9.95
CA LYS A 326 20.18 -17.47 10.96
C LYS A 326 18.69 -17.40 10.56
N ALA A 327 18.32 -17.80 9.33
CA ALA A 327 16.91 -17.89 8.94
C ALA A 327 16.18 -18.90 9.82
N LYS A 328 15.04 -18.49 10.37
CA LYS A 328 14.26 -19.29 11.32
C LYS A 328 13.13 -20.00 10.60
N ALA A 329 13.07 -21.32 10.71
CA ALA A 329 11.95 -22.10 10.20
C ALA A 329 10.70 -21.87 11.08
N THR A 330 9.59 -21.49 10.44
CA THR A 330 8.29 -21.44 11.10
C THR A 330 7.68 -22.85 11.20
N ASN A 331 6.60 -23.00 11.97
CA ASN A 331 5.83 -24.24 12.07
C ASN A 331 5.33 -24.75 10.71
N SER A 332 5.15 -23.85 9.73
CA SER A 332 4.71 -24.16 8.37
C SER A 332 5.86 -24.43 7.40
N LYS A 333 7.10 -24.58 7.88
CA LYS A 333 8.33 -24.78 7.08
C LYS A 333 8.69 -23.60 6.14
N PHE A 334 8.09 -22.44 6.31
CA PHE A 334 8.52 -21.20 5.67
C PHE A 334 9.60 -20.51 6.50
N LEU A 335 10.42 -19.66 5.89
CA LEU A 335 11.56 -19.06 6.55
C LEU A 335 11.27 -17.60 6.94
N ASP A 336 11.58 -17.25 8.18
CA ASP A 336 11.66 -15.87 8.68
C ASP A 336 13.11 -15.41 8.51
N TYR A 337 13.29 -14.32 7.76
CA TYR A 337 14.60 -13.78 7.40
C TYR A 337 14.98 -12.53 8.21
N SER A 338 14.17 -12.12 9.18
CA SER A 338 14.40 -10.88 9.93
C SER A 338 15.74 -10.78 10.64
N ASP A 339 16.37 -11.91 10.98
CA ASP A 339 17.64 -11.99 11.71
C ASP A 339 18.87 -12.34 10.85
N VAL A 340 18.72 -12.42 9.52
CA VAL A 340 19.81 -12.92 8.66
C VAL A 340 20.91 -11.87 8.37
N LEU A 341 20.64 -10.60 8.58
CA LEU A 341 21.59 -9.52 8.35
C LEU A 341 22.35 -9.16 9.62
N ASP A 342 23.59 -8.72 9.47
CA ASP A 342 24.32 -8.06 10.56
C ASP A 342 23.60 -6.78 10.99
N ASP A 343 23.87 -6.35 12.21
CA ASP A 343 23.33 -5.11 12.74
C ASP A 343 24.08 -3.90 12.14
N PRO A 344 23.40 -3.00 11.40
CA PRO A 344 24.06 -1.84 10.79
C PRO A 344 24.54 -0.79 11.80
N PHE A 345 24.15 -0.88 13.06
CA PHE A 345 24.59 0.04 14.11
C PHE A 345 25.77 -0.48 14.92
N GLN A 346 26.28 -1.67 14.59
CA GLN A 346 27.40 -2.31 15.23
C GLN A 346 28.53 -2.63 14.22
N THR A 347 29.78 -2.68 14.69
CA THR A 347 30.90 -3.10 13.86
C THR A 347 30.84 -4.62 13.61
N PRO A 348 31.06 -5.14 12.38
CA PRO A 348 31.45 -4.40 11.17
C PRO A 348 30.29 -3.83 10.34
N GLY A 349 29.02 -4.07 10.68
CA GLY A 349 27.85 -3.71 9.91
C GLY A 349 27.69 -2.20 9.67
N ASN A 350 28.28 -1.36 10.53
CA ASN A 350 28.22 0.09 10.42
C ASN A 350 28.90 0.66 9.16
N GLN A 351 29.74 -0.11 8.47
CA GLN A 351 30.31 0.28 7.17
C GLN A 351 29.27 0.31 6.04
N SER A 352 28.17 -0.43 6.22
CA SER A 352 27.07 -0.53 5.27
C SER A 352 25.96 0.49 5.52
N LEU A 353 26.02 1.22 6.65
CA LEU A 353 25.02 2.20 7.04
C LEU A 353 24.95 3.36 6.04
N ILE A 354 23.76 3.72 5.61
CA ILE A 354 23.52 4.88 4.76
C ILE A 354 23.67 6.15 5.61
N PRO A 355 24.52 7.11 5.22
CA PRO A 355 24.83 8.30 6.04
C PRO A 355 23.70 9.35 5.96
N LEU A 356 22.52 9.03 6.54
CA LEU A 356 21.33 9.89 6.49
C LEU A 356 21.53 11.24 7.18
N GLU A 357 22.53 11.36 8.05
CA GLU A 357 22.92 12.63 8.66
C GLU A 357 23.36 13.68 7.63
N LYS A 358 23.73 13.27 6.42
CA LYS A 358 24.11 14.18 5.32
C LYS A 358 22.91 14.69 4.53
N ALA A 359 21.75 14.02 4.66
CA ALA A 359 20.55 14.40 3.93
C ALA A 359 19.87 15.62 4.57
N GLU A 360 19.30 16.48 3.73
CA GLU A 360 18.47 17.62 4.13
C GLU A 360 16.96 17.33 3.94
N SER A 361 16.64 16.17 3.39
CA SER A 361 15.29 15.73 3.10
C SER A 361 14.45 15.55 4.37
N GLN A 362 13.14 15.68 4.25
CA GLN A 362 12.18 15.22 5.24
C GLN A 362 11.98 13.70 5.07
N PHE A 363 11.86 12.97 6.17
CA PHE A 363 11.71 11.52 6.15
C PHE A 363 10.40 11.07 6.78
N LEU A 364 9.69 10.17 6.10
CA LEU A 364 8.56 9.43 6.62
C LEU A 364 8.89 7.93 6.56
N PHE A 365 9.13 7.32 7.71
CA PHE A 365 9.32 5.88 7.83
C PHE A 365 7.98 5.22 8.15
N LEU A 366 7.53 4.33 7.28
CA LEU A 366 6.32 3.53 7.47
C LEU A 366 6.76 2.08 7.68
N VAL A 367 6.53 1.55 8.88
CA VAL A 367 7.10 0.26 9.28
C VAL A 367 6.05 -0.68 9.86
N GLY A 368 6.09 -1.95 9.42
CA GLY A 368 5.27 -3.02 9.97
C GLY A 368 5.96 -3.69 11.15
N GLN A 369 5.26 -3.85 12.27
CA GLN A 369 5.82 -4.51 13.47
C GLN A 369 5.98 -6.02 13.30
N ASP A 370 5.25 -6.63 12.37
CA ASP A 370 5.37 -8.05 12.02
C ASP A 370 6.15 -8.27 10.72
N ASP A 371 7.06 -7.35 10.36
CA ASP A 371 7.97 -7.53 9.23
C ASP A 371 8.93 -8.70 9.51
N ARG A 372 8.84 -9.78 8.69
CA ARG A 372 9.61 -11.02 8.82
C ARG A 372 10.74 -11.13 7.79
N VAL A 373 10.97 -10.07 7.03
CA VAL A 373 12.03 -9.96 6.03
C VAL A 373 13.15 -9.07 6.52
N VAL A 374 12.79 -7.92 7.10
CA VAL A 374 13.72 -6.90 7.59
C VAL A 374 13.26 -6.41 8.97
N LYS A 375 14.18 -6.08 9.84
CA LYS A 375 13.86 -5.42 11.13
C LYS A 375 13.52 -3.93 10.91
N SER A 376 12.54 -3.64 10.07
CA SER A 376 12.26 -2.30 9.58
C SER A 376 11.95 -1.29 10.69
N GLU A 377 11.17 -1.67 11.71
CA GLU A 377 10.88 -0.82 12.87
C GLU A 377 12.14 -0.52 13.69
N TYR A 378 12.96 -1.53 13.95
CA TYR A 378 14.22 -1.37 14.66
C TYR A 378 15.15 -0.43 13.90
N TYR A 379 15.33 -0.64 12.60
CA TYR A 379 16.20 0.19 11.76
C TYR A 379 15.75 1.65 11.71
N ALA A 380 14.46 1.88 11.49
CA ALA A 380 13.90 3.23 11.50
C ALA A 380 14.06 3.91 12.87
N THR A 381 13.83 3.18 13.95
CA THR A 381 13.99 3.72 15.32
C THR A 381 15.43 4.10 15.63
N GLU A 382 16.38 3.22 15.33
CA GLU A 382 17.79 3.47 15.64
C GLU A 382 18.37 4.60 14.76
N VAL A 383 18.06 4.64 13.46
CA VAL A 383 18.54 5.74 12.61
C VAL A 383 17.97 7.09 13.02
N CYS A 384 16.71 7.14 13.46
CA CYS A 384 16.11 8.37 13.97
C CYS A 384 16.77 8.84 15.29
N LYS A 385 17.20 7.92 16.15
CA LYS A 385 18.03 8.29 17.33
C LYS A 385 19.37 8.91 16.92
N VAL A 386 20.03 8.35 15.90
CA VAL A 386 21.27 8.91 15.36
C VAL A 386 21.03 10.31 14.81
N LEU A 387 19.98 10.52 14.02
CA LEU A 387 19.63 11.83 13.49
C LEU A 387 19.31 12.84 14.60
N GLN A 388 18.55 12.43 15.61
CA GLN A 388 18.21 13.29 16.75
C GLN A 388 19.44 13.68 17.57
N ALA A 389 20.38 12.75 17.79
CA ALA A 389 21.63 13.03 18.48
C ALA A 389 22.48 14.08 17.77
N GLN A 390 22.29 14.27 16.47
CA GLN A 390 22.93 15.29 15.63
C GLN A 390 22.09 16.57 15.47
N GLY A 391 21.02 16.72 16.27
CA GLY A 391 20.16 17.90 16.26
C GLY A 391 19.15 17.94 15.11
N LYS A 392 18.96 16.83 14.36
CA LYS A 392 17.97 16.74 13.28
C LYS A 392 16.63 16.27 13.82
N GLY A 393 15.55 16.88 13.34
CA GLY A 393 14.15 16.52 13.66
C GLY A 393 13.29 16.38 12.41
N ASN A 394 13.91 16.17 11.26
CA ASN A 394 13.29 16.09 9.93
C ASN A 394 12.77 14.69 9.60
N PHE A 395 12.22 13.97 10.58
CA PHE A 395 11.73 12.62 10.41
C PHE A 395 10.43 12.35 11.19
N GLN A 396 9.65 11.41 10.69
CA GLN A 396 8.49 10.83 11.35
C GLN A 396 8.52 9.30 11.17
N ILE A 397 8.13 8.55 12.20
CA ILE A 397 7.95 7.10 12.15
C ILE A 397 6.46 6.79 12.37
N LEU A 398 5.87 6.02 11.47
CA LEU A 398 4.55 5.43 11.61
C LEU A 398 4.70 3.91 11.67
N SER A 399 4.41 3.36 12.85
CA SER A 399 4.55 1.93 13.12
C SER A 399 3.18 1.27 13.18
N TYR A 400 3.01 0.15 12.46
CA TYR A 400 1.75 -0.54 12.25
C TYR A 400 1.76 -1.92 12.91
N PRO A 401 1.07 -2.10 14.06
CA PRO A 401 0.95 -3.39 14.71
C PRO A 401 0.28 -4.43 13.80
N GLY A 402 0.78 -5.67 13.83
CA GLY A 402 0.24 -6.78 13.04
C GLY A 402 0.38 -6.64 11.53
N THR A 403 1.16 -5.67 11.05
CA THR A 403 1.44 -5.45 9.63
C THR A 403 2.81 -6.00 9.28
N GLY A 404 2.89 -6.75 8.19
CA GLY A 404 4.12 -7.39 7.71
C GLY A 404 4.95 -6.52 6.79
N HIS A 405 5.81 -7.17 6.00
CA HIS A 405 6.76 -6.51 5.10
C HIS A 405 6.10 -5.70 3.98
N CYS A 406 4.96 -6.15 3.44
CA CYS A 406 4.24 -5.42 2.40
C CYS A 406 3.29 -4.40 3.03
N ILE A 407 3.31 -3.16 2.53
CA ILE A 407 2.30 -2.12 2.78
C ILE A 407 1.91 -1.58 1.40
N ASP A 408 0.98 -2.28 0.74
CA ASP A 408 0.47 -1.89 -0.58
C ASP A 408 -0.57 -0.76 -0.46
N PRO A 409 -0.99 -0.11 -1.56
CA PRO A 409 -2.13 0.80 -1.56
C PRO A 409 -3.40 0.15 -1.00
N PRO A 410 -4.43 0.94 -0.62
CA PRO A 410 -5.67 0.42 -0.04
C PRO A 410 -6.32 -0.69 -0.87
N PHE A 411 -6.86 -1.67 -0.15
CA PHE A 411 -7.67 -2.78 -0.67
C PHE A 411 -6.93 -3.84 -1.49
N PHE A 412 -5.61 -3.76 -1.61
CA PHE A 412 -4.84 -4.90 -2.12
C PHE A 412 -4.96 -6.09 -1.16
N PRO A 413 -5.12 -7.31 -1.69
CA PRO A 413 -5.16 -8.52 -0.87
C PRO A 413 -3.86 -8.74 -0.11
N LEU A 414 -3.96 -9.31 1.10
CA LEU A 414 -2.79 -9.64 1.92
C LEU A 414 -1.87 -10.63 1.18
N TYR A 415 -0.59 -10.28 1.13
CA TYR A 415 0.49 -11.14 0.66
C TYR A 415 1.48 -11.37 1.81
N CYS A 416 1.26 -12.43 2.60
CA CYS A 416 2.02 -12.71 3.81
C CYS A 416 3.11 -13.79 3.66
N ILE A 417 3.14 -14.49 2.53
CA ILE A 417 4.16 -15.50 2.21
C ILE A 417 4.55 -15.33 0.74
N GLY A 418 5.83 -15.13 0.50
CA GLY A 418 6.39 -14.91 -0.83
C GLY A 418 7.60 -15.79 -1.14
N SER A 419 8.17 -15.64 -2.32
CA SER A 419 9.50 -16.16 -2.65
C SER A 419 10.53 -15.06 -2.35
N HIS A 420 11.53 -15.37 -1.54
CA HIS A 420 12.62 -14.43 -1.29
C HIS A 420 13.49 -14.31 -2.54
N PRO A 421 13.71 -13.10 -3.10
CA PRO A 421 14.40 -12.93 -4.39
C PRO A 421 15.84 -13.47 -4.39
N VAL A 422 16.56 -13.36 -3.27
CA VAL A 422 17.96 -13.77 -3.14
C VAL A 422 18.10 -15.28 -2.84
N PHE A 423 17.26 -15.78 -1.93
CA PHE A 423 17.38 -17.19 -1.49
C PHE A 423 16.55 -18.18 -2.32
N HIS A 424 15.64 -17.68 -3.17
CA HIS A 424 14.69 -18.48 -3.96
C HIS A 424 13.90 -19.50 -3.13
N LYS A 425 13.71 -19.21 -1.83
CA LYS A 425 12.96 -20.01 -0.88
C LYS A 425 11.70 -19.28 -0.44
N ARG A 426 10.72 -20.03 0.07
CA ARG A 426 9.50 -19.46 0.62
C ARG A 426 9.81 -18.70 1.90
N ALA A 427 9.51 -17.40 1.90
CA ALA A 427 9.69 -16.48 3.01
C ALA A 427 8.34 -16.11 3.63
N VAL A 428 8.29 -16.02 4.95
CA VAL A 428 7.22 -15.33 5.65
C VAL A 428 7.47 -13.83 5.50
N LEU A 429 6.48 -13.11 5.02
CA LEU A 429 6.48 -11.64 4.94
C LEU A 429 5.81 -11.03 6.17
N GLY A 430 5.03 -11.84 6.90
CA GLY A 430 4.26 -11.40 8.05
C GLY A 430 2.94 -10.72 7.70
N GLY A 431 2.24 -10.26 8.72
CA GLY A 431 1.00 -9.52 8.62
C GLY A 431 -0.26 -10.33 8.89
N GLU A 432 -1.21 -9.68 9.54
CA GLU A 432 -2.57 -10.15 9.77
C GLU A 432 -3.54 -9.41 8.86
N LEU A 433 -4.53 -10.11 8.34
CA LEU A 433 -5.44 -9.62 7.30
C LEU A 433 -6.14 -8.30 7.70
N TRP A 434 -6.70 -8.24 8.91
CA TRP A 434 -7.40 -7.05 9.38
C TRP A 434 -6.42 -5.88 9.63
N ALA A 435 -5.32 -6.13 10.35
CA ALA A 435 -4.31 -5.12 10.67
C ALA A 435 -3.69 -4.53 9.39
N TYR A 436 -3.35 -5.39 8.43
CA TYR A 436 -2.85 -5.01 7.12
C TYR A 436 -3.80 -4.09 6.37
N SER A 437 -5.11 -4.43 6.34
CA SER A 437 -6.10 -3.60 5.64
C SER A 437 -6.23 -2.19 6.23
N LYS A 438 -6.11 -2.06 7.55
CA LYS A 438 -6.14 -0.74 8.23
C LYS A 438 -4.85 0.04 7.99
N ALA A 439 -3.71 -0.65 8.04
CA ALA A 439 -2.41 -0.05 7.75
C ALA A 439 -2.34 0.53 6.33
N GLN A 440 -2.83 -0.18 5.33
CA GLN A 440 -2.89 0.30 3.94
C GLN A 440 -3.61 1.65 3.82
N VAL A 441 -4.84 1.74 4.35
CA VAL A 441 -5.66 2.96 4.24
C VAL A 441 -4.99 4.14 4.94
N HIS A 442 -4.47 3.90 6.16
CA HIS A 442 -3.79 4.97 6.90
C HIS A 442 -2.47 5.36 6.26
N ALA A 443 -1.61 4.40 5.92
CA ALA A 443 -0.31 4.66 5.31
C ALA A 443 -0.45 5.45 4.00
N TRP A 444 -1.41 5.07 3.15
CA TRP A 444 -1.65 5.72 1.87
C TRP A 444 -2.07 7.19 2.03
N SER A 445 -2.94 7.48 2.99
CA SER A 445 -3.33 8.86 3.31
C SER A 445 -2.16 9.67 3.89
N GLN A 446 -1.31 9.06 4.71
CA GLN A 446 -0.13 9.72 5.29
C GLN A 446 0.95 10.01 4.24
N ILE A 447 1.16 9.10 3.28
CA ILE A 447 2.07 9.31 2.14
C ILE A 447 1.62 10.51 1.32
N GLN A 448 0.33 10.59 0.95
CA GLN A 448 -0.20 11.71 0.19
C GLN A 448 -0.08 13.03 0.96
N ALA A 449 -0.46 13.05 2.24
CA ALA A 449 -0.33 14.23 3.09
C ALA A 449 1.13 14.68 3.25
N PHE A 450 2.05 13.73 3.42
CA PHE A 450 3.48 14.00 3.55
C PHE A 450 4.04 14.68 2.29
N PHE A 451 3.78 14.13 1.11
CA PHE A 451 4.23 14.74 -0.13
C PHE A 451 3.53 16.07 -0.44
N THR A 452 2.25 16.21 -0.13
CA THR A 452 1.55 17.49 -0.24
C THR A 452 2.22 18.57 0.60
N ASN A 453 2.55 18.27 1.85
CA ASN A 453 3.13 19.23 2.79
C ASN A 453 4.57 19.65 2.43
N HIS A 454 5.32 18.80 1.75
CA HIS A 454 6.75 19.04 1.51
C HIS A 454 7.10 19.35 0.05
N LEU A 455 6.25 19.02 -0.90
CA LEU A 455 6.50 19.24 -2.34
C LEU A 455 5.67 20.39 -2.92
N ILE A 456 4.59 20.81 -2.26
CA ILE A 456 3.79 21.94 -2.69
C ILE A 456 4.27 23.18 -1.94
N VAL A 457 4.85 24.14 -2.67
CA VAL A 457 5.19 25.47 -2.14
C VAL A 457 3.96 26.34 -2.29
N ASN A 458 3.39 26.77 -1.17
CA ASN A 458 2.28 27.75 -1.12
C ASN A 458 2.78 29.15 -1.48
#